data_56b0b99182a937358f7efb5cb89f43ed
#
_entry.id   56b0b99182a937358f7efb5cb89f43ed
#
_cell.length_a   1.000
_cell.length_b   1.000
_cell.length_c   1.000
_cell.angle_alpha   90.00
_cell.angle_beta   90.00
_cell.angle_gamma   90.00
#
_symmetry.space_group_name_H-M   'P 1'
#
loop_
_entity.id
_entity.type
_entity.pdbx_description
1 polymer ?
#
loop_
_entity_poly.entity_id
_entity_poly.type
_entity_poly.pdbx_seq_one_letter_code
_entity_poly.pdbx_strand_id
1 'polypeptide(L)' 'MDVSWYAKPGFNDFQMEEIRLGLEKGLDVSEYAKTSLDELIMKEIREELEYKKEFAF' A
#
# COMPACT_ATOMS: atom_id res chain seq x y z
N MET A 1 -6.55 7.35 10.73
CA MET A 1 -6.13 6.33 9.75
C MET A 1 -6.34 4.94 10.34
N ASP A 2 -6.91 4.04 9.57
CA ASP A 2 -7.20 2.69 10.03
C ASP A 2 -5.94 1.83 9.95
N VAL A 3 -5.44 1.39 11.10
CA VAL A 3 -4.21 0.60 11.17
C VAL A 3 -4.44 -0.89 10.90
N SER A 4 -5.69 -1.32 10.74
CA SER A 4 -5.99 -2.73 10.51
C SER A 4 -5.34 -3.28 9.23
N TRP A 5 -5.07 -2.41 8.27
CA TRP A 5 -4.49 -2.83 7.00
C TRP A 5 -3.04 -3.29 7.13
N TYR A 6 -2.25 -2.64 7.97
CA TYR A 6 -0.82 -2.95 8.08
C TYR A 6 -0.42 -3.56 9.41
N ALA A 7 -1.34 -3.63 10.37
CA ALA A 7 -1.08 -4.25 11.67
C ALA A 7 -1.39 -5.75 11.69
N LYS A 8 -1.52 -6.38 10.52
CA LYS A 8 -1.85 -7.80 10.42
C LYS A 8 -0.59 -8.65 10.51
N PRO A 9 -0.69 -9.85 11.16
CA PRO A 9 0.41 -10.81 11.13
C PRO A 9 0.73 -11.21 9.67
N GLY A 10 2.00 -11.42 9.38
CA GLY A 10 2.43 -11.83 8.04
C GLY A 10 3.02 -10.70 7.21
N PHE A 11 2.83 -9.46 7.61
CA PHE A 11 3.51 -8.34 6.98
C PHE A 11 4.81 -8.03 7.72
N ASN A 12 5.89 -7.79 6.98
CA ASN A 12 7.14 -7.30 7.58
C ASN A 12 7.09 -5.77 7.65
N ASP A 13 8.14 -5.18 8.24
CA ASP A 13 8.19 -3.74 8.45
C ASP A 13 8.12 -2.97 7.14
N PHE A 14 8.78 -3.46 6.11
CA PHE A 14 8.79 -2.79 4.80
C PHE A 14 7.42 -2.85 4.14
N GLN A 15 6.75 -4.00 4.24
CA GLN A 15 5.40 -4.15 3.70
C GLN A 15 4.41 -3.25 4.43
N MET A 16 4.51 -3.19 5.75
CA MET A 16 3.65 -2.32 6.54
C MET A 16 3.86 -0.86 6.20
N GLU A 17 5.10 -0.46 5.95
CA GLU A 17 5.40 0.91 5.57
C GLU A 17 4.76 1.28 4.22
N GLU A 18 4.80 0.39 3.24
CA GLU A 18 4.18 0.65 1.94
C GLU A 18 2.66 0.80 2.07
N ILE A 19 2.04 -0.02 2.90
CA ILE A 19 0.60 0.09 3.14
C ILE A 19 0.29 1.42 3.84
N ARG A 20 1.06 1.77 4.84
CA ARG A 20 0.87 3.03 5.58
C ARG A 20 1.00 4.24 4.66
N LEU A 21 2.02 4.23 3.80
CA LEU A 21 2.23 5.33 2.85
C LEU A 21 1.04 5.48 1.91
N GLY A 22 0.49 4.35 1.45
CA GLY A 22 -0.70 4.38 0.60
C GLY A 22 -1.90 4.96 1.32
N LEU A 23 -2.12 4.57 2.57
CA LEU A 23 -3.23 5.09 3.38
C LEU A 23 -3.09 6.60 3.63
N GLU A 24 -1.87 7.06 3.90
CA GLU A 24 -1.61 8.48 4.10
C GLU A 24 -1.95 9.31 2.87
N LYS A 25 -1.80 8.73 1.69
CA LYS A 25 -2.10 9.40 0.43
C LYS A 25 -3.53 9.17 -0.05
N GLY A 26 -4.33 8.45 0.73
CA GLY A 26 -5.71 8.17 0.38
C GLY A 26 -5.87 7.16 -0.76
N LEU A 27 -4.89 6.29 -0.94
CA LEU A 27 -4.94 5.26 -1.98
C LEU A 27 -5.74 4.05 -1.51
N ASP A 28 -6.26 3.29 -2.46
CA ASP A 28 -6.93 2.03 -2.17
C ASP A 28 -5.90 0.94 -1.97
N VAL A 29 -5.43 0.78 -0.73
CA VAL A 29 -4.38 -0.18 -0.41
C VAL A 29 -4.84 -1.63 -0.50
N SER A 30 -6.14 -1.88 -0.61
CA SER A 30 -6.65 -3.25 -0.75
C SER A 30 -6.11 -3.93 -2.01
N GLU A 31 -5.67 -3.16 -3.00
CA GLU A 31 -5.11 -3.72 -4.22
C GLU A 31 -3.73 -4.34 -3.98
N TYR A 32 -3.00 -3.89 -2.96
CA TYR A 32 -1.68 -4.44 -2.70
C TYR A 32 -1.44 -4.89 -1.26
N ALA A 33 -2.41 -4.73 -0.38
CA ALA A 33 -2.27 -5.17 1.03
C ALA A 33 -2.43 -6.67 1.16
N LYS A 34 -1.52 -7.42 0.53
CA LYS A 34 -1.54 -8.87 0.49
C LYS A 34 -0.19 -9.41 0.95
N THR A 35 -0.21 -10.40 1.83
CA THR A 35 1.02 -10.99 2.36
C THR A 35 1.82 -11.74 1.31
N SER A 36 1.20 -12.10 0.19
CA SER A 36 1.88 -12.78 -0.92
C SER A 36 2.75 -11.84 -1.77
N LEU A 37 2.57 -10.52 -1.62
CA LEU A 37 3.35 -9.53 -2.35
C LEU A 37 4.52 -9.05 -1.49
N ASP A 38 5.71 -8.96 -2.09
CA ASP A 38 6.84 -8.40 -1.36
C ASP A 38 6.78 -6.86 -1.40
N GLU A 39 7.68 -6.22 -0.64
CA GLU A 39 7.68 -4.77 -0.53
C GLU A 39 7.97 -4.07 -1.85
N LEU A 40 8.75 -4.68 -2.72
CA LEU A 40 9.06 -4.10 -4.03
C LEU A 40 7.84 -4.09 -4.93
N ILE A 41 7.07 -5.18 -4.92
CA ILE A 41 5.84 -5.26 -5.70
C ILE A 41 4.80 -4.30 -5.15
N MET A 42 4.69 -4.23 -3.83
CA MET A 42 3.78 -3.27 -3.18
C MET A 42 4.13 -1.83 -3.56
N LYS A 43 5.41 -1.52 -3.57
CA LYS A 43 5.88 -0.19 -3.95
C LYS A 43 5.50 0.14 -5.39
N GLU A 44 5.68 -0.79 -6.30
CA GLU A 44 5.31 -0.59 -7.70
C GLU A 44 3.83 -0.31 -7.85
N ILE A 45 2.99 -1.09 -7.17
CA ILE A 45 1.54 -0.89 -7.23
C ILE A 45 1.17 0.45 -6.60
N ARG A 46 1.77 0.78 -5.46
CA ARG A 46 1.51 2.06 -4.80
C ARG A 46 1.87 3.23 -5.71
N GLU A 47 3.02 3.18 -6.35
CA GLU A 47 3.44 4.24 -7.26
C GLU A 47 2.49 4.37 -8.44
N GLU A 48 2.01 3.26 -8.96
CA GLU A 48 1.03 3.27 -10.04
C GLU A 48 -0.29 3.89 -9.59
N LEU A 49 -0.75 3.56 -8.40
CA LEU A 49 -1.96 4.14 -7.84
C LEU A 49 -1.80 5.64 -7.60
N GLU A 50 -0.64 6.07 -7.13
CA GLU A 50 -0.35 7.49 -6.96
C GLU A 50 -0.39 8.22 -8.30
N TYR A 51 0.20 7.62 -9.32
CA TYR A 51 0.19 8.20 -10.66
C TYR A 51 -1.23 8.36 -11.18
N LYS A 52 -2.03 7.31 -11.07
CA LYS A 52 -3.42 7.35 -11.54
C LYS A 52 -4.23 8.40 -10.78
N LYS A 53 -4.03 8.50 -9.49
CA LYS A 53 -4.74 9.49 -8.67
C LYS A 53 -4.35 10.91 -9.06
N GLU A 54 -3.06 11.14 -9.29
CA GLU A 54 -2.54 12.46 -9.59
C GLU A 54 -2.93 12.92 -11.00
N PHE A 55 -3.00 12.00 -11.94
CA PHE A 55 -3.28 12.31 -13.34
C PHE A 55 -4.67 11.87 -13.81
N ALA A 56 -5.53 11.43 -12.89
CA ALA A 56 -6.92 11.08 -13.23
C ALA A 56 -7.76 12.36 -13.30
N PHE A 57 -8.49 12.52 -14.37
CA PHE A 57 -9.33 13.68 -14.58
C PHE A 57 -10.80 13.29 -14.68
#